data_a4e138be32dbbf541bbba9c2c95fdfdb
#
_entry.id   a4e138be32dbbf541bbba9c2c95fdfdb
#
_cell.length_a   1.000
_cell.length_b   1.000
_cell.length_c   1.000
_cell.angle_alpha   90.00
_cell.angle_beta   90.00
_cell.angle_gamma   90.00
#
_symmetry.space_group_name_H-M   'P 1'
#
loop_
_entity.id
_entity.type
_entity.pdbx_description
1 polymer ?
#
loop_
_entity_poly.entity_id
_entity_poly.type
_entity_poly.pdbx_seq_one_letter_code
_entity_poly.pdbx_strand_id
1 'polypeptide(L)' 'MATTVLRVRLIGGDRMDITYDEADVVDEAQLIEHVISTLAEDSGVLRSKHGDRLVVLYGRGVAAIEVSPRGAVL' A
#
# COMPACT_ATOMS: atom_id res chain seq x y z
N MET A 1 -15.95 -2.53 1.64
CA MET A 1 -14.79 -1.63 1.54
C MET A 1 -13.71 -2.06 2.49
N ALA A 2 -12.51 -2.23 2.00
CA ALA A 2 -11.37 -2.64 2.82
C ALA A 2 -10.34 -1.51 2.85
N THR A 3 -9.70 -1.34 4.01
CA THR A 3 -8.71 -0.31 4.23
C THR A 3 -7.50 -0.93 4.93
N THR A 4 -6.32 -0.56 4.51
CA THR A 4 -5.11 -1.01 5.18
C THR A 4 -4.08 0.11 5.23
N VAL A 5 -3.22 0.07 6.24
CA VAL A 5 -2.09 0.98 6.36
C VAL A 5 -0.84 0.21 6.00
N LEU A 6 -0.10 0.77 5.08
CA LEU A 6 1.12 0.16 4.56
C LEU A 6 2.30 1.06 4.86
N ARG A 7 3.38 0.48 5.31
CA ARG A 7 4.66 1.18 5.37
C ARG A 7 5.43 0.84 4.10
N VAL A 8 5.65 1.85 3.29
CA VAL A 8 6.32 1.69 2.00
C VAL A 8 7.76 2.12 2.14
N ARG A 9 8.67 1.25 1.72
CA ARG A 9 10.09 1.58 1.61
C ARG A 9 10.41 1.82 0.16
N LEU A 10 11.00 2.97 -0.11
CA LEU A 10 11.38 3.35 -1.46
C LEU A 10 12.80 2.91 -1.76
N ILE A 11 13.11 2.78 -3.03
CA ILE A 11 14.44 2.34 -3.46
C ILE A 11 15.53 3.27 -2.95
N GLY A 12 15.24 4.56 -2.84
CA GLY A 12 16.19 5.53 -2.31
C GLY A 12 16.43 5.48 -0.81
N GLY A 13 15.71 4.62 -0.09
CA GLY A 13 15.88 4.46 1.35
C GLY A 13 14.82 5.16 2.20
N ASP A 14 14.03 6.03 1.61
CA ASP A 14 12.97 6.71 2.34
C ASP A 14 11.82 5.77 2.65
N ARG A 15 11.06 6.11 3.68
CA ARG A 15 9.88 5.36 4.09
C ARG A 15 8.70 6.30 4.25
N MET A 16 7.51 5.82 3.99
CA MET A 16 6.29 6.55 4.30
C MET A 16 5.16 5.58 4.61
N ASP A 17 4.26 6.01 5.47
CA ASP A 17 3.06 5.25 5.77
C ASP A 17 1.94 5.80 4.92
N ILE A 18 1.21 4.90 4.27
CA ILE A 18 0.09 5.28 3.43
C ILE A 18 -1.15 4.50 3.84
N THR A 19 -2.30 5.06 3.54
CA THR A 19 -3.57 4.38 3.70
C THR A 19 -4.13 4.06 2.33
N TYR A 20 -4.47 2.80 2.12
CA TYR A 20 -5.02 2.35 0.86
C TYR A 20 -6.41 1.77 1.07
N ASP A 21 -7.36 2.26 0.29
CA ASP A 21 -8.76 1.83 0.32
C ASP A 21 -9.15 1.24 -1.02
N GLU A 22 -9.97 0.18 -0.97
CA GLU A 22 -10.55 -0.37 -2.20
C GLU A 22 -12.01 -0.69 -1.93
N ALA A 23 -12.90 0.03 -2.58
CA ALA A 23 -14.34 -0.06 -2.31
C ALA A 23 -14.92 -1.42 -2.69
N ASP A 24 -14.38 -2.05 -3.72
CA ASP A 24 -14.91 -3.32 -4.24
C ASP A 24 -14.34 -4.53 -3.52
N VAL A 25 -13.40 -4.32 -2.60
CA VAL A 25 -12.75 -5.39 -1.87
C VAL A 25 -13.20 -5.32 -0.42
N VAL A 26 -13.68 -6.44 0.11
CA VAL A 26 -14.15 -6.51 1.50
C VAL A 26 -13.20 -7.26 2.42
N ASP A 27 -12.26 -8.01 1.84
CA ASP A 27 -11.31 -8.82 2.58
C ASP A 27 -9.94 -8.16 2.53
N GLU A 28 -9.34 -7.93 3.69
CA GLU A 28 -8.02 -7.32 3.78
C GLU A 28 -6.94 -8.14 3.07
N ALA A 29 -7.05 -9.46 3.12
CA ALA A 29 -6.09 -10.31 2.42
C ALA A 29 -6.14 -10.09 0.92
N GLN A 30 -7.33 -9.92 0.35
CA GLN A 30 -7.48 -9.61 -1.07
C GLN A 30 -6.95 -8.23 -1.40
N LEU A 31 -7.14 -7.28 -0.48
CA LEU A 31 -6.63 -5.92 -0.65
C LEU A 31 -5.10 -5.94 -0.75
N ILE A 32 -4.45 -6.67 0.14
CA ILE A 32 -3.00 -6.79 0.16
C ILE A 32 -2.50 -7.46 -1.13
N GLU A 33 -3.18 -8.52 -1.57
CA GLU A 33 -2.82 -9.18 -2.83
C GLU A 33 -2.94 -8.24 -4.02
N HIS A 34 -3.95 -7.40 -4.02
CA HIS A 34 -4.13 -6.40 -5.07
C HIS A 34 -2.97 -5.40 -5.09
N VAL A 35 -2.57 -4.93 -3.90
CA VAL A 35 -1.43 -4.01 -3.78
C VAL A 35 -0.16 -4.67 -4.31
N ILE A 36 0.10 -5.90 -3.90
CA ILE A 36 1.28 -6.65 -4.33
C ILE A 36 1.29 -6.80 -5.85
N SER A 37 0.17 -7.24 -6.42
CA SER A 37 0.06 -7.43 -7.86
C SER A 37 0.29 -6.14 -8.63
N THR A 38 -0.26 -5.03 -8.13
CA THR A 38 -0.12 -3.74 -8.77
C THR A 38 1.34 -3.26 -8.75
N LEU A 39 1.98 -3.36 -7.58
CA LEU A 39 3.34 -2.85 -7.44
C LEU A 39 4.38 -3.76 -8.07
N ALA A 40 4.03 -5.02 -8.33
CA ALA A 40 4.95 -5.95 -9.00
C ALA A 40 5.09 -5.67 -10.48
N GLU A 41 4.16 -4.95 -11.09
CA GLU A 41 4.23 -4.59 -12.49
C GLU A 41 5.17 -3.41 -12.70
N ASP A 42 5.99 -3.44 -13.75
CA ASP A 42 6.91 -2.34 -14.05
C ASP A 42 6.20 -1.02 -14.24
N SER A 43 5.02 -1.06 -14.81
CA SER A 43 4.20 0.14 -15.04
C SER A 43 3.12 0.31 -14.00
N GLY A 44 3.16 -0.46 -12.92
CA GLY A 44 2.14 -0.42 -11.88
C GLY A 44 2.17 0.90 -11.12
N VAL A 45 0.97 1.39 -10.84
CA VAL A 45 0.79 2.64 -10.11
C VAL A 45 -0.30 2.41 -9.07
N LEU A 46 -0.02 2.79 -7.84
CA LEU A 46 -0.98 2.68 -6.74
C LEU A 46 -1.32 4.07 -6.22
N ARG A 47 -2.60 4.40 -6.25
CA ARG A 47 -3.10 5.64 -5.67
C ARG A 47 -3.51 5.38 -4.22
N SER A 48 -2.98 6.20 -3.34
CA SER A 48 -3.18 6.03 -1.90
C SER A 48 -3.18 7.38 -1.21
N LYS A 49 -3.25 7.37 0.10
CA LYS A 49 -3.27 8.61 0.88
C LYS A 49 -2.22 8.60 1.96
N HIS A 50 -1.68 9.76 2.22
CA HIS A 50 -0.83 10.00 3.37
C HIS A 50 -1.42 11.22 4.08
N GLY A 51 -2.15 10.99 5.15
CA GLY A 51 -2.96 12.03 5.76
C GLY A 51 -4.05 12.48 4.78
N ASP A 52 -4.08 13.76 4.48
CA ASP A 52 -5.03 14.34 3.54
C ASP A 52 -4.47 14.47 2.12
N ARG A 53 -3.26 13.95 1.88
CA ARG A 53 -2.59 14.06 0.59
C ARG A 53 -2.78 12.80 -0.23
N LEU A 54 -3.04 13.00 -1.52
CA LEU A 54 -3.01 11.90 -2.47
C LEU A 54 -1.57 11.56 -2.78
N VAL A 55 -1.23 10.30 -2.64
CA VAL A 55 0.10 9.79 -2.98
C VAL A 55 -0.05 8.78 -4.11
N VAL A 56 0.72 8.95 -5.15
CA VAL A 56 0.76 8.01 -6.27
C VAL A 56 2.10 7.30 -6.19
N LEU A 57 2.06 6.00 -5.96
CA LEU A 57 3.27 5.18 -5.87
C LEU A 57 3.51 4.47 -7.19
N TYR A 58 4.73 4.56 -7.67
CA TYR A 58 5.16 3.81 -8.84
C TYR A 58 5.84 2.53 -8.38
N GLY A 59 5.36 1.39 -8.88
CA GLY A 59 5.89 0.09 -8.45
C GLY A 59 7.40 -0.01 -8.60
N ARG A 60 7.94 0.56 -9.65
CA ARG A 60 9.39 0.54 -9.88
C ARG A 60 10.19 1.37 -8.89
N GLY A 61 9.53 2.21 -8.09
CA GLY A 61 10.19 3.00 -7.05
C GLY A 61 10.06 2.40 -5.65
N VAL A 62 9.33 1.31 -5.52
CA VAL A 62 9.06 0.68 -4.24
C VAL A 62 9.96 -0.53 -4.06
N ALA A 63 10.73 -0.54 -2.97
CA ALA A 63 11.60 -1.65 -2.65
C ALA A 63 10.89 -2.71 -1.83
N ALA A 64 10.02 -2.29 -0.90
CA ALA A 64 9.32 -3.22 -0.02
C ALA A 64 8.08 -2.54 0.57
N ILE A 65 7.11 -3.35 0.97
CA ILE A 65 6.00 -2.87 1.76
C ILE A 65 5.89 -3.71 3.03
N GLU A 66 5.49 -3.06 4.12
CA GLU A 66 5.22 -3.72 5.39
C GLU A 66 3.76 -3.49 5.72
N VAL A 67 3.09 -4.54 6.11
CA VAL A 67 1.68 -4.48 6.47
C VAL A 67 1.58 -4.72 7.96
N SER A 68 0.98 -3.79 8.68
CA SER A 68 0.77 -3.97 10.11
C SER A 68 -0.26 -5.07 10.35
N PRO A 69 0.01 -5.98 11.26
CA PRO A 69 -0.98 -7.00 11.60
C PRO A 69 -2.25 -6.33 12.10
N ARG A 70 -3.36 -6.65 11.46
CA ARG A 70 -4.63 -6.10 11.86
C ARG A 70 -5.07 -6.76 13.15
N GLY A 71 -5.56 -5.95 14.07
CA GLY A 71 -5.99 -6.47 15.36
C GLY A 71 -4.85 -6.77 16.31
N ALA A 72 -3.63 -6.51 15.92
CA ALA A 72 -2.52 -6.62 16.85
C ALA A 72 -2.67 -5.53 17.91
N VAL A 73 -2.75 -5.94 19.13
CA VAL A 73 -2.85 -5.02 20.25
C VAL A 73 -1.46 -4.89 20.83
N LEU A 74 -0.94 -3.75 20.70
CA LEU A 74 0.42 -3.50 21.15
C LEU A 74 0.43 -2.57 22.33
#